data_21cf90e59425c07f754eadae9ffb4367
#
_entry.id   21cf90e59425c07f754eadae9ffb4367
#
_cell.length_a   1.000
_cell.length_b   1.000
_cell.length_c   1.000
_cell.angle_alpha   90.00
_cell.angle_beta   90.00
_cell.angle_gamma   90.00
#
_symmetry.space_group_name_H-M   'P 1'
#
loop_
_entity.id
_entity.type
_entity.pdbx_description
1 polymer ?
#
loop_
_entity_poly.entity_id
_entity_poly.type
_entity_poly.pdbx_seq_one_letter_code
_entity_poly.pdbx_strand_id
1 'polypeptide(L)'
;MRTPNNDSLTPTTERTRTGGKSPERKCILTGRHGERYELIRLAISPDGPDGVSYVLPDPRARAPGRGAWLGVSRAELEAAMEKGKLKGALARAFKSAPPRVPEDLPAQIDAGLLRTLTDRLGLEMRSGHLILGSERIAEHARGGVLSALYHASDASDGGAAKLDQAWRVGRDREGSGEGGTRLPLDRAALSVALG
;
A
#
# COMPACT_ATOMS: atom_id res chain seq x y z
N MET A 1 -8.00 -49.27 -32.35
CA MET A 1 -7.86 -48.78 -30.98
C MET A 1 -6.49 -48.14 -30.83
N ARG A 2 -6.42 -46.85 -30.76
CA ARG A 2 -5.20 -46.10 -30.50
C ARG A 2 -5.36 -45.37 -29.16
N THR A 3 -4.52 -45.73 -28.19
CA THR A 3 -4.38 -45.03 -26.90
C THR A 3 -3.77 -43.68 -27.10
N PRO A 4 -4.24 -42.57 -26.50
CA PRO A 4 -3.56 -41.32 -26.54
C PRO A 4 -2.41 -41.32 -25.52
N ASN A 5 -1.23 -41.04 -26.01
CA ASN A 5 -0.03 -40.78 -25.23
C ASN A 5 -0.22 -39.54 -24.38
N ASN A 6 -0.08 -39.70 -23.07
CA ASN A 6 -0.01 -38.62 -22.09
C ASN A 6 1.45 -38.50 -21.65
N ASP A 7 2.23 -37.76 -22.42
CA ASP A 7 3.59 -37.38 -22.04
C ASP A 7 3.82 -35.93 -22.39
N SER A 8 3.87 -35.10 -21.37
CA SER A 8 4.79 -33.98 -21.20
C SER A 8 4.38 -33.10 -20.02
N LEU A 9 4.69 -33.57 -18.83
CA LEU A 9 4.91 -32.67 -17.71
C LEU A 9 6.31 -32.06 -17.88
N THR A 10 6.42 -31.01 -18.68
CA THR A 10 7.58 -30.13 -18.65
C THR A 10 7.55 -29.36 -17.35
N PRO A 11 8.62 -29.38 -16.54
CA PRO A 11 8.70 -28.55 -15.34
C PRO A 11 8.66 -27.09 -15.79
N THR A 12 7.67 -26.36 -15.29
CA THR A 12 7.59 -24.91 -15.47
C THR A 12 8.85 -24.29 -14.87
N THR A 13 9.76 -23.91 -15.76
CA THR A 13 10.95 -23.13 -15.46
C THR A 13 10.53 -21.94 -14.61
N GLU A 14 11.10 -21.84 -13.40
CA GLU A 14 11.04 -20.65 -12.58
C GLU A 14 11.34 -19.43 -13.45
N ARG A 15 10.32 -18.62 -13.70
CA ARG A 15 10.52 -17.29 -14.24
C ARG A 15 11.27 -16.49 -13.18
N THR A 16 12.58 -16.48 -13.29
CA THR A 16 13.44 -15.47 -12.70
C THR A 16 12.79 -14.12 -13.00
N ARG A 17 12.30 -13.42 -11.96
CA ARG A 17 11.82 -12.06 -12.08
C ARG A 17 13.00 -11.18 -12.44
N THR A 18 13.32 -11.12 -13.72
CA THR A 18 14.13 -10.04 -14.26
C THR A 18 13.42 -8.74 -13.90
N GLY A 19 14.11 -7.85 -13.22
CA GLY A 19 13.63 -6.57 -12.71
C GLY A 19 13.16 -5.66 -13.85
N GLY A 20 11.97 -5.93 -14.37
CA GLY A 20 11.26 -5.02 -15.25
C GLY A 20 10.77 -3.85 -14.39
N LYS A 21 11.24 -2.63 -14.69
CA LYS A 21 10.70 -1.40 -14.11
C LYS A 21 9.18 -1.47 -14.17
N SER A 22 8.52 -1.35 -13.02
CA SER A 22 7.08 -1.20 -12.96
C SER A 22 6.67 -0.01 -13.82
N PRO A 23 5.62 -0.10 -14.64
CA PRO A 23 5.25 1.01 -15.52
C PRO A 23 5.00 2.28 -14.69
N GLU A 24 5.74 3.33 -14.97
CA GLU A 24 5.55 4.63 -14.34
C GLU A 24 4.15 5.17 -14.59
N ARG A 25 3.61 5.85 -13.61
CA ARG A 25 2.32 6.53 -13.67
C ARG A 25 2.52 8.03 -13.44
N LYS A 26 1.62 8.83 -13.96
CA LYS A 26 1.66 10.29 -13.86
C LYS A 26 0.58 10.78 -12.93
N CYS A 27 0.94 11.57 -11.91
CA CYS A 27 0.00 12.25 -11.05
C CYS A 27 -0.82 13.26 -11.84
N ILE A 28 -2.15 13.18 -11.78
CA ILE A 28 -3.06 14.08 -12.54
C ILE A 28 -3.08 15.52 -12.03
N LEU A 29 -2.64 15.76 -10.78
CA LEU A 29 -2.60 17.09 -10.18
C LEU A 29 -1.27 17.79 -10.38
N THR A 30 -0.15 17.08 -10.16
CA THR A 30 1.20 17.67 -10.20
C THR A 30 1.94 17.41 -11.49
N GLY A 31 1.52 16.42 -12.26
CA GLY A 31 2.25 15.97 -13.44
C GLY A 31 3.51 15.15 -13.14
N ARG A 32 3.88 14.96 -11.87
CA ARG A 32 5.04 14.14 -11.50
C ARG A 32 4.82 12.67 -11.84
N HIS A 33 5.87 12.03 -12.27
CA HIS A 33 5.90 10.59 -12.51
C HIS A 33 6.34 9.87 -11.24
N GLY A 34 5.82 8.67 -11.03
CA GLY A 34 6.18 7.79 -9.93
C GLY A 34 5.81 6.36 -10.26
N GLU A 35 6.35 5.44 -9.49
CA GLU A 35 6.00 4.03 -9.62
C GLU A 35 4.58 3.77 -9.08
N ARG A 36 3.98 2.68 -9.52
CA ARG A 36 2.59 2.33 -9.18
C ARG A 36 2.32 2.29 -7.66
N TYR A 37 3.30 1.89 -6.86
CA TYR A 37 3.17 1.79 -5.41
C TYR A 37 3.37 3.13 -4.67
N GLU A 38 3.89 4.17 -5.36
CA GLU A 38 4.04 5.52 -4.82
C GLU A 38 2.79 6.39 -5.05
N LEU A 39 1.86 5.89 -5.85
CA LEU A 39 0.69 6.64 -6.29
C LEU A 39 -0.59 5.90 -5.94
N ILE A 40 -1.63 6.64 -5.63
CA ILE A 40 -2.97 6.10 -5.39
C ILE A 40 -3.77 6.18 -6.68
N ARG A 41 -4.37 5.07 -7.08
CA ARG A 41 -5.29 5.03 -8.20
C ARG A 41 -6.69 5.44 -7.77
N LEU A 42 -7.33 6.26 -8.59
CA LEU A 42 -8.76 6.53 -8.55
C LEU A 42 -9.43 5.83 -9.75
N ALA A 43 -10.57 5.21 -9.51
CA ALA A 43 -11.41 4.61 -10.52
C ALA A 43 -12.76 5.34 -10.59
N ILE A 44 -13.54 5.07 -11.64
CA ILE A 44 -14.93 5.55 -11.76
C ILE A 44 -15.86 4.37 -11.44
N SER A 45 -16.90 4.62 -10.63
CA SER A 45 -17.99 3.68 -10.47
C SER A 45 -18.75 3.47 -11.78
N PRO A 46 -19.45 2.34 -11.95
CA PRO A 46 -20.54 2.28 -12.93
C PRO A 46 -21.52 3.44 -12.70
N ASP A 47 -22.24 3.82 -13.76
CA ASP A 47 -23.28 4.81 -13.63
C ASP A 47 -24.39 4.30 -12.68
N GLY A 48 -24.75 5.15 -11.74
CA GLY A 48 -25.87 4.90 -10.84
C GLY A 48 -27.22 4.97 -11.57
N PRO A 49 -28.34 4.71 -10.88
CA PRO A 49 -29.68 4.81 -11.46
C PRO A 49 -30.00 6.21 -12.00
N ASP A 50 -29.32 7.23 -11.51
CA ASP A 50 -29.39 8.64 -11.91
C ASP A 50 -28.47 8.98 -13.09
N GLY A 51 -27.78 8.00 -13.67
CA GLY A 51 -26.79 8.20 -14.73
C GLY A 51 -25.51 8.90 -14.26
N VAL A 52 -25.29 8.98 -12.95
CA VAL A 52 -24.12 9.65 -12.38
C VAL A 52 -23.08 8.62 -11.94
N SER A 53 -21.85 8.80 -12.39
CA SER A 53 -20.70 8.03 -11.89
C SER A 53 -19.93 8.80 -10.82
N TYR A 54 -19.29 8.07 -9.92
CA TYR A 54 -18.53 8.61 -8.79
C TYR A 54 -17.06 8.21 -8.89
N VAL A 55 -16.20 9.09 -8.39
CA VAL A 55 -14.78 8.75 -8.16
C VAL A 55 -14.66 7.90 -6.90
N LEU A 56 -13.94 6.79 -7.02
CA LEU A 56 -13.69 5.85 -5.94
C LEU A 56 -12.19 5.61 -5.77
N PRO A 57 -11.68 5.52 -4.54
CA PRO A 57 -10.31 5.07 -4.29
C PRO A 57 -10.12 3.60 -4.70
N ASP A 58 -9.03 3.32 -5.39
CA ASP A 58 -8.61 1.97 -5.75
C ASP A 58 -7.13 1.75 -5.36
N PRO A 59 -6.80 1.68 -4.06
CA PRO A 59 -5.42 1.56 -3.57
C PRO A 59 -4.68 0.33 -4.11
N ARG A 60 -5.41 -0.73 -4.42
CA ARG A 60 -4.84 -1.97 -5.00
C ARG A 60 -4.72 -1.93 -6.52
N ALA A 61 -5.26 -0.90 -7.16
CA ALA A 61 -5.33 -0.73 -8.60
C ALA A 61 -5.89 -1.97 -9.34
N ARG A 62 -7.02 -2.49 -8.83
CA ARG A 62 -7.70 -3.69 -9.35
C ARG A 62 -8.99 -3.38 -10.10
N ALA A 63 -9.56 -2.21 -9.92
CA ALA A 63 -10.79 -1.83 -10.61
C ALA A 63 -10.60 -1.89 -12.13
N PRO A 64 -11.59 -2.37 -12.89
CA PRO A 64 -11.52 -2.40 -14.34
C PRO A 64 -11.47 -1.00 -14.95
N GLY A 65 -11.11 -0.92 -16.20
CA GLY A 65 -11.14 0.32 -16.98
C GLY A 65 -10.00 1.29 -16.68
N ARG A 66 -10.22 2.53 -17.12
CA ARG A 66 -9.24 3.62 -16.96
C ARG A 66 -9.18 4.10 -15.53
N GLY A 67 -7.98 4.43 -15.05
CA GLY A 67 -7.76 5.03 -13.73
C GLY A 67 -7.00 6.33 -13.83
N ALA A 68 -7.22 7.21 -12.85
CA ALA A 68 -6.42 8.41 -12.62
C ALA A 68 -5.50 8.17 -11.42
N TRP A 69 -4.30 8.76 -11.42
CA TRP A 69 -3.30 8.51 -10.39
C TRP A 69 -3.00 9.78 -9.61
N LEU A 70 -2.91 9.67 -8.30
CA LEU A 70 -2.59 10.74 -7.37
C LEU A 70 -1.28 10.45 -6.63
N GLY A 71 -0.38 11.42 -6.60
CA GLY A 71 0.86 11.39 -5.81
C GLY A 71 1.00 12.72 -5.09
N VAL A 72 0.07 12.99 -4.18
CA VAL A 72 0.00 14.22 -3.37
C VAL A 72 -0.36 13.84 -1.94
N SER A 73 -0.01 14.71 -0.99
CA SER A 73 -0.44 14.58 0.39
C SER A 73 -1.94 14.84 0.53
N ARG A 74 -2.51 14.43 1.67
CA ARG A 74 -3.92 14.70 2.00
C ARG A 74 -4.25 16.20 1.93
N ALA A 75 -3.42 17.04 2.53
CA ALA A 75 -3.64 18.50 2.52
C ALA A 75 -3.61 19.10 1.10
N GLU A 76 -2.70 18.62 0.23
CA GLU A 76 -2.66 19.05 -1.16
C GLU A 76 -3.90 18.59 -1.95
N LEU A 77 -4.42 17.38 -1.63
CA LEU A 77 -5.65 16.87 -2.24
C LEU A 77 -6.85 17.72 -1.80
N GLU A 78 -7.01 17.98 -0.51
CA GLU A 78 -8.08 18.83 0.04
C GLU A 78 -8.04 20.23 -0.60
N ALA A 79 -6.88 20.86 -0.65
CA ALA A 79 -6.71 22.16 -1.32
C ALA A 79 -7.03 22.12 -2.83
N ALA A 80 -6.75 21.00 -3.51
CA ALA A 80 -7.10 20.85 -4.93
C ALA A 80 -8.61 20.63 -5.13
N MET A 81 -9.28 20.01 -4.17
CA MET A 81 -10.73 19.84 -4.16
C MET A 81 -11.44 21.18 -3.97
N GLU A 82 -11.05 21.95 -2.95
CA GLU A 82 -11.58 23.30 -2.66
C GLU A 82 -11.46 24.25 -3.87
N LYS A 83 -10.31 24.21 -4.55
CA LYS A 83 -10.04 25.04 -5.73
C LYS A 83 -10.65 24.48 -7.03
N GLY A 84 -11.39 23.38 -6.98
CA GLY A 84 -11.98 22.72 -8.15
C GLY A 84 -10.96 22.12 -9.14
N LYS A 85 -9.67 22.14 -8.82
CA LYS A 85 -8.59 21.62 -9.69
C LYS A 85 -8.71 20.11 -9.93
N LEU A 86 -9.12 19.36 -8.89
CA LEU A 86 -9.29 17.91 -8.99
C LEU A 86 -10.34 17.54 -10.03
N LYS A 87 -11.49 18.21 -10.03
CA LYS A 87 -12.58 17.96 -10.99
C LYS A 87 -12.12 18.13 -12.45
N GLY A 88 -11.40 19.20 -12.74
CA GLY A 88 -10.84 19.44 -14.08
C GLY A 88 -9.77 18.41 -14.48
N ALA A 89 -8.93 17.97 -13.52
CA ALA A 89 -7.91 16.95 -13.77
C ALA A 89 -8.54 15.58 -14.06
N LEU A 90 -9.59 15.20 -13.33
CA LEU A 90 -10.34 13.97 -13.53
C LEU A 90 -11.05 13.95 -14.90
N ALA A 91 -11.71 15.04 -15.29
CA ALA A 91 -12.35 15.16 -16.61
C ALA A 91 -11.36 14.88 -17.75
N ARG A 92 -10.16 15.46 -17.66
CA ARG A 92 -9.08 15.21 -18.64
C ARG A 92 -8.58 13.76 -18.62
N ALA A 93 -8.40 13.18 -17.42
CA ALA A 93 -7.88 11.82 -17.26
C ALA A 93 -8.86 10.77 -17.79
N PHE A 94 -10.14 10.93 -17.52
CA PHE A 94 -11.15 9.96 -17.91
C PHE A 94 -11.69 10.16 -19.33
N LYS A 95 -11.48 11.34 -19.91
CA LYS A 95 -12.01 11.71 -21.26
C LYS A 95 -13.51 11.50 -21.39
N SER A 96 -14.25 11.77 -20.33
CA SER A 96 -15.71 11.65 -20.24
C SER A 96 -16.27 12.83 -19.46
N ALA A 97 -17.59 12.88 -19.30
CA ALA A 97 -18.20 13.80 -18.34
C ALA A 97 -17.51 13.65 -16.97
N PRO A 98 -17.22 14.73 -16.26
CA PRO A 98 -16.51 14.64 -14.99
C PRO A 98 -17.34 13.85 -13.98
N PRO A 99 -16.77 12.78 -13.39
CA PRO A 99 -17.48 12.04 -12.36
C PRO A 99 -17.69 12.91 -11.12
N ARG A 100 -18.72 12.61 -10.35
CA ARG A 100 -18.94 13.28 -9.07
C ARG A 100 -17.82 12.91 -8.10
N VAL A 101 -17.21 13.92 -7.49
CA VAL A 101 -16.18 13.76 -6.48
C VAL A 101 -16.86 13.83 -5.11
N PRO A 102 -16.81 12.75 -4.29
CA PRO A 102 -17.31 12.79 -2.91
C PRO A 102 -16.55 13.84 -2.08
N GLU A 103 -17.24 14.55 -1.23
CA GLU A 103 -16.60 15.54 -0.33
C GLU A 103 -15.63 14.88 0.65
N ASP A 104 -15.93 13.66 1.06
CA ASP A 104 -15.12 12.82 1.95
C ASP A 104 -14.08 11.96 1.22
N LEU A 105 -13.79 12.22 -0.06
CA LEU A 105 -12.81 11.45 -0.83
C LEU A 105 -11.45 11.28 -0.11
N PRO A 106 -10.87 12.28 0.55
CA PRO A 106 -9.63 12.11 1.31
C PRO A 106 -9.76 11.06 2.43
N ALA A 107 -10.87 11.08 3.16
CA ALA A 107 -11.14 10.10 4.21
C ALA A 107 -11.36 8.69 3.65
N GLN A 108 -12.03 8.56 2.50
CA GLN A 108 -12.19 7.29 1.81
C GLN A 108 -10.85 6.71 1.33
N ILE A 109 -9.93 7.56 0.87
CA ILE A 109 -8.57 7.16 0.49
C ILE A 109 -7.83 6.62 1.71
N ASP A 110 -7.82 7.34 2.83
CA ASP A 110 -7.17 6.92 4.07
C ASP A 110 -7.71 5.58 4.57
N ALA A 111 -9.03 5.42 4.61
CA ALA A 111 -9.68 4.17 4.99
C ALA A 111 -9.30 3.01 4.05
N GLY A 112 -9.24 3.27 2.74
CA GLY A 112 -8.83 2.28 1.74
C GLY A 112 -7.37 1.86 1.88
N LEU A 113 -6.47 2.80 2.19
CA LEU A 113 -5.06 2.52 2.46
C LEU A 113 -4.87 1.73 3.74
N LEU A 114 -5.53 2.14 4.83
CA LEU A 114 -5.50 1.41 6.11
C LEU A 114 -5.99 -0.02 5.95
N ARG A 115 -7.12 -0.21 5.26
CA ARG A 115 -7.62 -1.56 4.97
C ARG A 115 -6.62 -2.39 4.15
N THR A 116 -5.97 -1.78 3.17
CA THR A 116 -4.96 -2.48 2.37
C THR A 116 -3.76 -2.90 3.22
N LEU A 117 -3.33 -2.03 4.14
CA LEU A 117 -2.25 -2.31 5.08
C LEU A 117 -2.63 -3.45 6.04
N THR A 118 -3.79 -3.35 6.69
CA THR A 118 -4.25 -4.37 7.66
C THR A 118 -4.46 -5.74 6.99
N ASP A 119 -5.05 -5.78 5.80
CA ASP A 119 -5.22 -7.02 5.04
C ASP A 119 -3.85 -7.65 4.70
N ARG A 120 -2.85 -6.81 4.34
CA ARG A 120 -1.50 -7.31 4.06
C ARG A 120 -0.81 -7.83 5.31
N LEU A 121 -0.88 -7.10 6.42
CA LEU A 121 -0.32 -7.54 7.70
C LEU A 121 -0.95 -8.87 8.15
N GLY A 122 -2.27 -9.01 8.07
CA GLY A 122 -2.95 -10.25 8.39
C GLY A 122 -2.54 -11.42 7.49
N LEU A 123 -2.26 -11.17 6.20
CA LEU A 123 -1.73 -12.18 5.30
C LEU A 123 -0.32 -12.62 5.70
N GLU A 124 0.58 -11.67 5.96
CA GLU A 124 1.96 -11.96 6.39
C GLU A 124 2.01 -12.69 7.75
N MET A 125 1.07 -12.35 8.66
CA MET A 125 0.93 -13.06 9.93
C MET A 125 0.57 -14.54 9.71
N ARG A 126 -0.44 -14.81 8.88
CA ARG A 126 -0.84 -16.19 8.55
C ARG A 126 0.24 -16.98 7.80
N SER A 127 1.09 -16.30 7.08
CA SER A 127 2.23 -16.90 6.36
C SER A 127 3.46 -17.10 7.24
N GLY A 128 3.41 -16.73 8.53
CA GLY A 128 4.54 -16.86 9.45
C GLY A 128 5.68 -15.86 9.23
N HIS A 129 5.45 -14.82 8.43
CA HIS A 129 6.45 -13.79 8.12
C HIS A 129 6.47 -12.64 9.14
N LEU A 130 5.52 -12.57 10.07
CA LEU A 130 5.48 -11.58 11.13
C LEU A 130 5.79 -12.19 12.50
N ILE A 131 6.56 -11.46 13.27
CA ILE A 131 6.91 -11.78 14.64
C ILE A 131 6.28 -10.72 15.55
N LEU A 132 5.57 -11.16 16.57
CA LEU A 132 4.95 -10.30 17.59
C LEU A 132 5.59 -10.54 18.94
N GLY A 133 5.50 -9.54 19.81
CA GLY A 133 6.04 -9.56 21.17
C GLY A 133 7.45 -8.98 21.24
N SER A 134 7.62 -7.99 22.12
CA SER A 134 8.87 -7.20 22.21
C SER A 134 10.12 -8.03 22.45
N GLU A 135 10.05 -9.07 23.29
CA GLU A 135 11.19 -9.94 23.58
C GLU A 135 11.61 -10.77 22.36
N ARG A 136 10.64 -11.41 21.70
CA ARG A 136 10.89 -12.19 20.48
C ARG A 136 11.41 -11.31 19.35
N ILE A 137 10.82 -10.11 19.19
CA ILE A 137 11.30 -9.14 18.19
C ILE A 137 12.75 -8.75 18.51
N ALA A 138 13.08 -8.45 19.75
CA ALA A 138 14.44 -8.07 20.15
C ALA A 138 15.47 -9.19 19.90
N GLU A 139 15.10 -10.44 20.17
CA GLU A 139 15.94 -11.61 19.90
C GLU A 139 16.24 -11.75 18.39
N HIS A 140 15.18 -11.77 17.56
CA HIS A 140 15.34 -11.90 16.11
C HIS A 140 16.03 -10.68 15.48
N ALA A 141 15.79 -9.49 16.05
CA ALA A 141 16.46 -8.27 15.64
C ALA A 141 17.98 -8.38 15.85
N ARG A 142 18.42 -8.79 17.05
CA ARG A 142 19.85 -8.99 17.33
C ARG A 142 20.48 -10.08 16.48
N GLY A 143 19.70 -11.12 16.13
CA GLY A 143 20.13 -12.18 15.23
C GLY A 143 20.22 -11.79 13.75
N GLY A 144 19.88 -10.55 13.39
CA GLY A 144 19.99 -10.03 12.02
C GLY A 144 18.98 -10.61 11.03
N VAL A 145 17.95 -11.34 11.51
CA VAL A 145 16.99 -12.03 10.63
C VAL A 145 15.78 -11.17 10.23
N LEU A 146 15.62 -9.98 10.83
CA LEU A 146 14.51 -9.09 10.49
C LEU A 146 14.83 -8.20 9.28
N SER A 147 14.01 -8.31 8.24
CA SER A 147 14.09 -7.42 7.06
C SER A 147 13.53 -6.03 7.35
N ALA A 148 12.52 -5.92 8.23
CA ALA A 148 11.86 -4.67 8.59
C ALA A 148 11.42 -4.71 10.05
N LEU A 149 11.36 -3.52 10.66
CA LEU A 149 10.85 -3.33 12.01
C LEU A 149 9.72 -2.27 11.97
N TYR A 150 8.60 -2.59 12.61
CA TYR A 150 7.46 -1.70 12.71
C TYR A 150 7.05 -1.48 14.16
N HIS A 151 6.66 -0.26 14.47
CA HIS A 151 6.13 0.13 15.78
C HIS A 151 4.67 0.54 15.66
N ALA A 152 3.84 0.20 16.63
CA ALA A 152 2.50 0.75 16.75
C ALA A 152 2.57 2.27 16.98
N SER A 153 1.52 3.01 16.61
CA SER A 153 1.48 4.47 16.79
C SER A 153 1.56 4.87 18.27
N ASP A 154 1.05 4.03 19.17
CA ASP A 154 1.05 4.19 20.62
C ASP A 154 2.22 3.48 21.33
N ALA A 155 3.23 2.99 20.60
CA ALA A 155 4.43 2.42 21.20
C ALA A 155 5.19 3.49 22.01
N SER A 156 5.61 3.15 23.24
CA SER A 156 6.43 4.06 24.04
C SER A 156 7.79 4.29 23.37
N ASP A 157 8.29 5.51 23.48
CA ASP A 157 9.59 5.87 22.86
C ASP A 157 10.73 5.02 23.41
N GLY A 158 10.76 4.73 24.72
CA GLY A 158 11.76 3.87 25.33
C GLY A 158 11.67 2.42 24.84
N GLY A 159 10.47 1.89 24.61
CA GLY A 159 10.25 0.56 24.04
C GLY A 159 10.69 0.49 22.59
N ALA A 160 10.31 1.48 21.79
CA ALA A 160 10.72 1.58 20.39
C ALA A 160 12.24 1.69 20.27
N ALA A 161 12.87 2.60 21.02
CA ALA A 161 14.33 2.80 21.01
C ALA A 161 15.13 1.54 21.33
N LYS A 162 14.65 0.69 22.28
CA LYS A 162 15.30 -0.59 22.60
C LYS A 162 15.25 -1.57 21.43
N LEU A 163 14.12 -1.65 20.74
CA LEU A 163 13.97 -2.51 19.56
C LEU A 163 14.78 -1.99 18.38
N ASP A 164 14.81 -0.68 18.17
CA ASP A 164 15.62 -0.02 17.15
C ASP A 164 17.11 -0.28 17.36
N GLN A 165 17.58 -0.20 18.61
CA GLN A 165 18.94 -0.55 18.95
C GLN A 165 19.25 -2.02 18.65
N ALA A 166 18.38 -2.95 19.08
CA ALA A 166 18.54 -4.38 18.81
C ALA A 166 18.61 -4.65 17.29
N TRP A 167 17.80 -3.95 16.52
CA TRP A 167 17.76 -4.10 15.06
C TRP A 167 19.03 -3.56 14.37
N ARG A 168 19.57 -2.41 14.84
CA ARG A 168 20.86 -1.91 14.37
C ARG A 168 22.02 -2.85 14.67
N VAL A 169 22.06 -3.38 15.91
CA VAL A 169 23.10 -4.36 16.31
C VAL A 169 23.10 -5.57 15.38
N GLY A 170 21.94 -6.20 15.14
CA GLY A 170 21.87 -7.38 14.27
C GLY A 170 22.18 -7.11 12.80
N ARG A 171 22.30 -5.83 12.40
CA ARG A 171 22.63 -5.43 11.02
C ARG A 171 24.00 -4.77 10.89
N ASP A 172 24.81 -4.78 11.95
CA ASP A 172 26.11 -4.10 12.04
C ASP A 172 26.00 -2.59 11.69
N ARG A 173 24.94 -1.94 12.22
CA ARG A 173 24.61 -0.54 11.94
C ARG A 173 24.43 0.32 13.20
N GLU A 174 25.17 -0.02 14.25
CA GLU A 174 25.22 0.79 15.46
C GLU A 174 25.67 2.21 15.14
N GLY A 175 25.00 3.18 15.76
CA GLY A 175 25.28 4.60 15.54
C GLY A 175 24.65 5.21 14.28
N SER A 176 24.02 4.43 13.39
CA SER A 176 23.39 4.95 12.17
C SER A 176 22.15 5.81 12.41
N GLY A 177 21.53 5.69 13.59
CA GLY A 177 20.25 6.32 13.88
C GLY A 177 19.04 5.67 13.19
N GLU A 178 19.23 4.59 12.42
CA GLU A 178 18.13 3.85 11.78
C GLU A 178 17.18 3.29 12.85
N GLY A 179 15.88 3.34 12.57
CA GLY A 179 14.83 2.80 13.43
C GLY A 179 13.69 2.19 12.64
N GLY A 180 12.82 1.48 13.34
CA GLY A 180 11.62 0.92 12.77
C GLY A 180 10.63 2.01 12.31
N THR A 181 9.76 1.65 11.40
CA THR A 181 8.71 2.54 10.90
C THR A 181 7.52 2.53 11.87
N ARG A 182 7.09 3.70 12.32
CA ARG A 182 5.87 3.85 13.12
C ARG A 182 4.64 3.78 12.21
N LEU A 183 3.79 2.78 12.43
CA LEU A 183 2.57 2.58 11.66
C LEU A 183 1.48 3.56 12.12
N PRO A 184 0.52 3.92 11.26
CA PRO A 184 -0.65 4.72 11.64
C PRO A 184 -1.75 3.85 12.32
N LEU A 185 -1.35 2.84 13.05
CA LEU A 185 -2.21 1.86 13.75
C LEU A 185 -1.68 1.69 15.17
N ASP A 186 -2.57 1.82 16.15
CA ASP A 186 -2.26 1.50 17.53
C ASP A 186 -2.24 -0.01 17.81
N ARG A 187 -1.85 -0.39 19.01
CA ARG A 187 -1.80 -1.81 19.41
C ARG A 187 -3.15 -2.51 19.33
N ALA A 188 -4.23 -1.79 19.65
CA ALA A 188 -5.58 -2.35 19.58
C ALA A 188 -5.98 -2.66 18.15
N ALA A 189 -5.78 -1.72 17.23
CA ALA A 189 -6.05 -1.91 15.80
C ALA A 189 -5.15 -3.00 15.17
N LEU A 190 -3.87 -3.05 15.55
CA LEU A 190 -2.96 -4.12 15.12
C LEU A 190 -3.41 -5.49 15.65
N SER A 191 -3.86 -5.59 16.90
CA SER A 191 -4.36 -6.84 17.47
C SER A 191 -5.56 -7.38 16.68
N VAL A 192 -6.49 -6.50 16.33
CA VAL A 192 -7.65 -6.89 15.49
C VAL A 192 -7.23 -7.32 14.09
N ALA A 193 -6.25 -6.65 13.49
CA ALA A 193 -5.79 -6.95 12.13
C ALA A 193 -4.98 -8.25 12.04
N LEU A 194 -4.33 -8.63 13.13
CA LEU A 194 -3.40 -9.77 13.16
C LEU A 194 -4.03 -11.05 13.75
N GLY A 195 -5.18 -10.94 14.42
CA GLY A 195 -5.96 -12.07 14.96
C GLY A 195 -5.65 -12.38 16.40
#